data_84a3dde111b42e89a9553bec202c5f9d
#
_entry.id   84a3dde111b42e89a9553bec202c5f9d
#
_cell.length_a   1.000
_cell.length_b   1.000
_cell.length_c   1.000
_cell.angle_alpha   90.00
_cell.angle_beta   90.00
_cell.angle_gamma   90.00
#
_symmetry.space_group_name_H-M   'P 1'
#
loop_
_entity.id
_entity.type
_entity.pdbx_description
1 polymer ?
#
loop_
_entity_poly.entity_id
_entity_poly.type
_entity_poly.pdbx_seq_one_letter_code
_entity_poly.pdbx_strand_id
1 'polypeptide(L)'
;MKVVIIGGVAGGATAAARIRRLDEQAEIVVFERSGFISYANCGLPYYIGGAIEDENDLTLQTPESFWRRFRVKMNVHHEATAIHPDSKTVTVKNLENGKILTESYDKLVLSPGAKPIKPGFDGIDSDKIFTLRTVEDTLRLKKYTDEHHPKSAVVVGGGFIGIEVAENLRELGIDVTLVEAADQLMAPFDRDMASFIHAEIRKNSIHLMLDTKVEGFADTDCGIDVKLKSAPTLHTDMVVMAIGVAPETTLAKDTGIELGIKGSIVVNDKMETSIPIKPPPTTTADFG
;
A
#
# COMPACT_ATOMS: atom_id res chain seq x y z
N MET A 1 2.12 -28.79 10.39
CA MET A 1 1.87 -28.12 9.09
C MET A 1 2.66 -26.83 9.05
N LYS A 2 3.34 -26.55 7.94
CA LYS A 2 4.09 -25.30 7.74
C LYS A 2 3.31 -24.35 6.81
N VAL A 3 3.04 -23.15 7.29
CA VAL A 3 2.33 -22.11 6.53
C VAL A 3 3.29 -20.94 6.29
N VAL A 4 3.49 -20.61 5.03
CA VAL A 4 4.21 -19.40 4.64
C VAL A 4 3.18 -18.35 4.22
N ILE A 5 3.38 -17.11 4.66
CA ILE A 5 2.50 -15.98 4.36
C ILE A 5 3.34 -14.87 3.74
N ILE A 6 2.93 -14.35 2.60
CA ILE A 6 3.55 -13.22 1.92
C ILE A 6 2.70 -11.97 2.19
N GLY A 7 3.31 -10.99 2.85
CA GLY A 7 2.68 -9.77 3.34
C GLY A 7 2.32 -9.84 4.83
N GLY A 8 2.80 -8.91 5.62
CA GLY A 8 2.73 -8.89 7.09
C GLY A 8 1.77 -7.86 7.68
N VAL A 9 0.91 -7.21 6.87
CA VAL A 9 0.02 -6.16 7.34
C VAL A 9 -1.39 -6.71 7.59
N ALA A 10 -2.45 -6.09 7.13
CA ALA A 10 -3.83 -6.42 7.50
C ALA A 10 -4.21 -7.89 7.21
N GLY A 11 -4.11 -8.32 5.96
CA GLY A 11 -4.51 -9.68 5.55
C GLY A 11 -3.61 -10.76 6.15
N GLY A 12 -2.30 -10.63 5.97
CA GLY A 12 -1.34 -11.66 6.40
C GLY A 12 -1.20 -11.77 7.91
N ALA A 13 -1.11 -10.65 8.64
CA ALA A 13 -1.05 -10.68 10.11
C ALA A 13 -2.34 -11.26 10.72
N THR A 14 -3.51 -10.91 10.17
CA THR A 14 -4.80 -11.46 10.61
C THR A 14 -4.88 -12.96 10.32
N ALA A 15 -4.48 -13.40 9.13
CA ALA A 15 -4.42 -14.81 8.76
C ALA A 15 -3.49 -15.60 9.70
N ALA A 16 -2.27 -15.08 9.93
CA ALA A 16 -1.28 -15.69 10.83
C ALA A 16 -1.84 -15.87 12.24
N ALA A 17 -2.44 -14.84 12.82
CA ALA A 17 -3.05 -14.89 14.14
C ALA A 17 -4.25 -15.87 14.19
N ARG A 18 -5.04 -15.95 13.12
CA ARG A 18 -6.17 -16.88 13.03
C ARG A 18 -5.71 -18.32 12.90
N ILE A 19 -4.73 -18.61 12.06
CA ILE A 19 -4.15 -19.94 11.88
C ILE A 19 -3.59 -20.44 13.22
N ARG A 20 -2.84 -19.62 13.95
CA ARG A 20 -2.32 -19.99 15.28
C ARG A 20 -3.41 -20.38 16.26
N ARG A 21 -4.54 -19.69 16.26
CA ARG A 21 -5.69 -20.03 17.13
C ARG A 21 -6.37 -21.35 16.74
N LEU A 22 -6.26 -21.76 15.48
CA LEU A 22 -6.86 -23.01 14.98
C LEU A 22 -5.89 -24.19 15.06
N ASP A 23 -4.58 -23.94 14.97
CA ASP A 23 -3.54 -24.97 15.04
C ASP A 23 -2.33 -24.42 15.83
N GLU A 24 -2.24 -24.80 17.09
CA GLU A 24 -1.16 -24.39 17.98
C GLU A 24 0.21 -24.95 17.57
N GLN A 25 0.23 -26.05 16.81
CA GLN A 25 1.45 -26.73 16.37
C GLN A 25 1.92 -26.29 14.99
N ALA A 26 1.15 -25.47 14.28
CA ALA A 26 1.55 -24.99 12.97
C ALA A 26 2.86 -24.18 13.05
N GLU A 27 3.80 -24.45 12.16
CA GLU A 27 4.92 -23.55 11.89
C GLU A 27 4.42 -22.43 10.97
N ILE A 28 4.46 -21.17 11.42
CA ILE A 28 3.96 -20.02 10.66
C ILE A 28 5.10 -19.04 10.45
N VAL A 29 5.41 -18.79 9.18
CA VAL A 29 6.47 -17.87 8.77
C VAL A 29 5.85 -16.80 7.86
N VAL A 30 6.10 -15.53 8.18
CA VAL A 30 5.62 -14.40 7.38
C VAL A 30 6.83 -13.66 6.80
N PHE A 31 6.73 -13.29 5.53
CA PHE A 31 7.69 -12.43 4.84
C PHE A 31 7.01 -11.12 4.48
N GLU A 32 7.59 -10.02 4.96
CA GLU A 32 7.16 -8.67 4.70
C GLU A 32 8.33 -7.85 4.14
N ARG A 33 8.11 -7.23 2.98
CA ARG A 33 9.17 -6.45 2.31
C ARG A 33 9.49 -5.13 3.01
N SER A 34 8.49 -4.53 3.67
CA SER A 34 8.67 -3.32 4.47
C SER A 34 9.32 -3.60 5.82
N GLY A 35 9.68 -2.54 6.54
CA GLY A 35 10.15 -2.63 7.92
C GLY A 35 9.03 -2.80 8.94
N PHE A 36 7.77 -2.74 8.52
CA PHE A 36 6.63 -2.62 9.42
C PHE A 36 5.60 -3.72 9.19
N ILE A 37 5.03 -4.23 10.26
CA ILE A 37 3.93 -5.19 10.24
C ILE A 37 2.72 -4.63 10.98
N SER A 38 1.53 -5.15 10.67
CA SER A 38 0.32 -4.88 11.46
C SER A 38 0.11 -3.39 11.79
N TYR A 39 0.33 -2.52 10.83
CA TYR A 39 0.12 -1.08 10.99
C TYR A 39 -1.26 -0.63 10.54
N ALA A 40 -1.71 0.51 11.08
CA ALA A 40 -3.01 1.11 10.77
C ALA A 40 -2.90 1.99 9.52
N ASN A 41 -3.25 1.46 8.34
CA ASN A 41 -3.22 2.22 7.08
C ASN A 41 -3.98 3.54 7.16
N CYS A 42 -5.13 3.56 7.85
CA CYS A 42 -5.96 4.76 8.00
C CYS A 42 -5.35 5.81 8.94
N GLY A 43 -4.34 5.47 9.75
CA GLY A 43 -3.62 6.40 10.61
C GLY A 43 -2.54 7.21 9.89
N LEU A 44 -2.09 6.74 8.72
CA LEU A 44 -0.94 7.32 8.02
C LEU A 44 -1.11 8.82 7.69
N PRO A 45 -2.24 9.29 7.13
CA PRO A 45 -2.44 10.71 6.88
C PRO A 45 -2.41 11.55 8.16
N TYR A 46 -2.97 11.03 9.25
CA TYR A 46 -3.08 11.74 10.54
C TYR A 46 -1.75 11.89 11.28
N TYR A 47 -0.79 10.99 11.00
CA TYR A 47 0.59 11.17 11.45
C TYR A 47 1.28 12.32 10.70
N ILE A 48 1.01 12.48 9.41
CA ILE A 48 1.54 13.60 8.62
C ILE A 48 1.03 14.92 9.20
N GLY A 49 -0.27 15.04 9.48
CA GLY A 49 -0.91 16.23 10.03
C GLY A 49 -0.62 16.50 11.51
N GLY A 50 0.03 15.54 12.22
CA GLY A 50 0.38 15.68 13.63
C GLY A 50 -0.74 15.32 14.61
N ALA A 51 -1.89 14.80 14.14
CA ALA A 51 -2.92 14.25 15.03
C ALA A 51 -2.47 12.96 15.73
N ILE A 52 -1.61 12.18 15.07
CA ILE A 52 -0.81 11.12 15.69
C ILE A 52 0.61 11.67 15.81
N GLU A 53 1.12 11.76 17.03
CA GLU A 53 2.42 12.41 17.32
C GLU A 53 3.58 11.41 17.34
N ASP A 54 3.36 10.20 17.83
CA ASP A 54 4.41 9.18 17.95
C ASP A 54 4.36 8.18 16.78
N GLU A 55 5.47 8.02 16.07
CA GLU A 55 5.63 7.03 15.00
C GLU A 55 5.27 5.61 15.47
N ASN A 56 5.56 5.29 16.73
CA ASN A 56 5.26 3.98 17.28
C ASN A 56 3.75 3.67 17.32
N ASP A 57 2.90 4.70 17.37
CA ASP A 57 1.44 4.53 17.38
C ASP A 57 0.89 4.13 16.00
N LEU A 58 1.69 4.24 14.93
CA LEU A 58 1.34 3.72 13.61
C LEU A 58 1.33 2.19 13.58
N THR A 59 2.12 1.54 14.42
CA THR A 59 2.31 0.09 14.41
C THR A 59 1.62 -0.57 15.58
N LEU A 60 0.61 -1.40 15.30
CA LEU A 60 -0.13 -2.13 16.34
C LEU A 60 0.70 -3.25 16.96
N GLN A 61 1.64 -3.82 16.22
CA GLN A 61 2.52 -4.90 16.66
C GLN A 61 3.89 -4.77 16.02
N THR A 62 4.96 -5.07 16.78
CA THR A 62 6.30 -5.33 16.24
C THR A 62 6.51 -6.82 15.99
N PRO A 63 7.53 -7.24 15.21
CA PRO A 63 7.89 -8.65 15.05
C PRO A 63 8.05 -9.39 16.38
N GLU A 64 8.69 -8.76 17.39
CA GLU A 64 8.93 -9.33 18.71
C GLU A 64 7.62 -9.48 19.50
N SER A 65 6.75 -8.46 19.48
CA SER A 65 5.45 -8.52 20.17
C SER A 65 4.54 -9.56 19.54
N PHE A 66 4.57 -9.68 18.19
CA PHE A 66 3.81 -10.69 17.46
C PHE A 66 4.32 -12.11 17.76
N TRP A 67 5.64 -12.30 17.83
CA TRP A 67 6.23 -13.56 18.28
C TRP A 67 5.83 -13.93 19.72
N ARG A 68 5.92 -13.00 20.64
CA ARG A 68 5.55 -13.25 22.05
C ARG A 68 4.10 -13.68 22.17
N ARG A 69 3.19 -13.05 21.40
CA ARG A 69 1.75 -13.30 21.48
C ARG A 69 1.29 -14.53 20.71
N PHE A 70 1.83 -14.72 19.50
CA PHE A 70 1.31 -15.71 18.56
C PHE A 70 2.31 -16.79 18.16
N ARG A 71 3.56 -16.72 18.58
CA ARG A 71 4.63 -17.63 18.13
C ARG A 71 4.72 -17.72 16.60
N VAL A 72 4.56 -16.60 15.92
CA VAL A 72 4.67 -16.45 14.47
C VAL A 72 5.95 -15.71 14.15
N LYS A 73 6.78 -16.26 13.26
CA LYS A 73 8.01 -15.64 12.81
C LYS A 73 7.70 -14.60 11.74
N MET A 74 7.83 -13.32 12.08
CA MET A 74 7.70 -12.19 11.16
C MET A 74 9.08 -11.76 10.66
N ASN A 75 9.36 -11.94 9.36
CA ASN A 75 10.60 -11.49 8.74
C ASN A 75 10.31 -10.22 7.96
N VAL A 76 10.65 -9.07 8.51
CA VAL A 76 10.61 -7.76 7.85
C VAL A 76 11.84 -7.57 6.96
N HIS A 77 11.79 -6.64 6.03
CA HIS A 77 12.83 -6.44 4.99
C HIS A 77 13.13 -7.70 4.17
N HIS A 78 12.12 -8.55 4.01
CA HIS A 78 12.23 -9.80 3.26
C HIS A 78 11.18 -9.85 2.16
N GLU A 79 11.62 -9.72 0.92
CA GLU A 79 10.75 -9.72 -0.26
C GLU A 79 10.68 -11.10 -0.90
N ALA A 80 9.48 -11.66 -1.01
CA ALA A 80 9.25 -12.83 -1.84
C ALA A 80 9.37 -12.43 -3.31
N THR A 81 10.30 -13.04 -4.03
CA THR A 81 10.63 -12.71 -5.43
C THR A 81 10.14 -13.74 -6.43
N ALA A 82 9.90 -14.98 -6.00
CA ALA A 82 9.32 -16.03 -6.83
C ALA A 82 8.58 -17.07 -6.01
N ILE A 83 7.55 -17.68 -6.59
CA ILE A 83 6.81 -18.81 -6.02
C ILE A 83 6.99 -19.99 -6.96
N HIS A 84 7.31 -21.16 -6.40
CA HIS A 84 7.49 -22.40 -7.14
C HIS A 84 6.44 -23.43 -6.67
N PRO A 85 5.25 -23.46 -7.28
CA PRO A 85 4.13 -24.27 -6.81
C PRO A 85 4.42 -25.77 -6.83
N ASP A 86 5.15 -26.27 -7.83
CA ASP A 86 5.46 -27.69 -7.99
C ASP A 86 6.38 -28.23 -6.87
N SER A 87 7.38 -27.44 -6.47
CA SER A 87 8.27 -27.77 -5.35
C SER A 87 7.78 -27.28 -4.00
N LYS A 88 6.67 -26.54 -3.96
CA LYS A 88 6.14 -25.88 -2.77
C LYS A 88 7.19 -25.05 -2.04
N THR A 89 7.88 -24.17 -2.79
CA THR A 89 8.88 -23.28 -2.23
C THR A 89 8.65 -21.83 -2.66
N VAL A 90 9.16 -20.90 -1.88
CA VAL A 90 9.20 -19.46 -2.17
C VAL A 90 10.65 -19.00 -2.14
N THR A 91 11.07 -18.27 -3.16
CA THR A 91 12.35 -17.56 -3.16
C THR A 91 12.16 -16.22 -2.49
N VAL A 92 12.98 -15.90 -1.50
CA VAL A 92 12.90 -14.69 -0.70
C VAL A 92 14.26 -13.99 -0.68
N LYS A 93 14.27 -12.69 -0.90
CA LYS A 93 15.44 -11.83 -0.82
C LYS A 93 15.39 -11.00 0.46
N ASN A 94 16.42 -11.08 1.28
CA ASN A 94 16.64 -10.13 2.37
C ASN A 94 17.11 -8.80 1.76
N LEU A 95 16.37 -7.73 1.97
CA LEU A 95 16.61 -6.43 1.34
C LEU A 95 17.75 -5.65 2.02
N GLU A 96 18.13 -6.00 3.26
CA GLU A 96 19.21 -5.34 3.99
C GLU A 96 20.59 -5.79 3.52
N ASN A 97 20.75 -7.09 3.21
CA ASN A 97 22.06 -7.68 2.87
C ASN A 97 22.09 -8.37 1.51
N GLY A 98 20.99 -8.38 0.77
CA GLY A 98 20.87 -8.96 -0.56
C GLY A 98 20.85 -10.51 -0.59
N LYS A 99 20.91 -11.19 0.55
CA LYS A 99 20.92 -12.64 0.62
C LYS A 99 19.61 -13.24 0.12
N ILE A 100 19.71 -14.25 -0.71
CA ILE A 100 18.58 -15.02 -1.21
C ILE A 100 18.44 -16.30 -0.39
N LEU A 101 17.24 -16.64 0.01
CA LEU A 101 16.88 -17.89 0.68
C LEU A 101 15.68 -18.54 -0.02
N THR A 102 15.55 -19.84 0.16
CA THR A 102 14.39 -20.61 -0.31
C THR A 102 13.66 -21.17 0.90
N GLU A 103 12.35 -20.89 1.01
CA GLU A 103 11.51 -21.33 2.11
C GLU A 103 10.46 -22.31 1.59
N SER A 104 10.35 -23.50 2.22
CA SER A 104 9.36 -24.50 1.87
C SER A 104 8.04 -24.28 2.62
N TYR A 105 6.93 -24.73 2.05
CA TYR A 105 5.60 -24.63 2.67
C TYR A 105 4.72 -25.83 2.37
N ASP A 106 3.81 -26.12 3.30
CA ASP A 106 2.65 -27.00 3.05
C ASP A 106 1.49 -26.18 2.46
N LYS A 107 1.28 -24.96 2.99
CA LYS A 107 0.27 -23.99 2.55
C LYS A 107 0.93 -22.62 2.37
N LEU A 108 0.50 -21.90 1.33
CA LEU A 108 0.93 -20.55 1.05
C LEU A 108 -0.26 -19.58 1.09
N VAL A 109 -0.11 -18.47 1.80
CA VAL A 109 -1.09 -17.37 1.85
C VAL A 109 -0.48 -16.17 1.13
N LEU A 110 -1.20 -15.63 0.15
CA LEU A 110 -0.80 -14.43 -0.59
C LEU A 110 -1.60 -13.24 -0.08
N SER A 111 -0.93 -12.29 0.54
CA SER A 111 -1.50 -11.03 1.03
C SER A 111 -0.61 -9.84 0.62
N PRO A 112 -0.24 -9.72 -0.67
CA PRO A 112 0.78 -8.77 -1.13
C PRO A 112 0.30 -7.32 -1.10
N GLY A 113 -0.98 -7.08 -0.83
CA GLY A 113 -1.58 -5.75 -0.76
C GLY A 113 -1.75 -5.11 -2.13
N ALA A 114 -1.52 -3.81 -2.20
CA ALA A 114 -1.67 -2.99 -3.39
C ALA A 114 -0.51 -1.99 -3.50
N LYS A 115 -0.31 -1.46 -4.68
CA LYS A 115 0.65 -0.38 -4.98
C LYS A 115 -0.06 0.86 -5.52
N PRO A 116 0.45 2.07 -5.24
CA PRO A 116 -0.06 3.29 -5.85
C PRO A 116 0.00 3.21 -7.37
N ILE A 117 -1.04 3.72 -8.01
CA ILE A 117 -1.02 3.90 -9.46
C ILE A 117 -0.12 5.09 -9.77
N LYS A 118 0.94 4.85 -10.56
CA LYS A 118 1.79 5.88 -11.16
C LYS A 118 1.56 5.87 -12.66
N PRO A 119 0.87 6.87 -13.22
CA PRO A 119 0.73 6.99 -14.68
C PRO A 119 2.07 7.36 -15.31
N GLY A 120 2.23 7.05 -16.59
CA GLY A 120 3.46 7.37 -17.33
C GLY A 120 3.54 8.85 -17.73
N PHE A 121 3.31 9.76 -16.81
CA PHE A 121 3.44 11.21 -17.04
C PHE A 121 4.91 11.64 -17.05
N ASP A 122 5.22 12.62 -17.89
CA ASP A 122 6.52 13.28 -17.84
C ASP A 122 6.73 13.86 -16.44
N GLY A 123 7.93 13.69 -15.88
CA GLY A 123 8.33 14.23 -14.59
C GLY A 123 7.72 13.53 -13.35
N ILE A 124 7.02 12.38 -13.50
CA ILE A 124 6.37 11.67 -12.39
C ILE A 124 7.34 11.15 -11.32
N ASP A 125 8.61 10.99 -11.66
CA ASP A 125 9.65 10.47 -10.75
C ASP A 125 10.41 11.58 -9.99
N SER A 126 9.91 12.82 -10.02
CA SER A 126 10.47 13.92 -9.22
C SER A 126 10.46 13.58 -7.72
N ASP A 127 11.51 13.98 -7.00
CA ASP A 127 11.62 13.83 -5.55
C ASP A 127 10.58 14.64 -4.76
N LYS A 128 9.94 15.62 -5.41
CA LYS A 128 8.85 16.45 -4.87
C LYS A 128 7.46 15.80 -5.05
N ILE A 129 7.39 14.63 -5.69
CA ILE A 129 6.15 13.88 -5.87
C ILE A 129 6.11 12.70 -4.89
N PHE A 130 5.02 12.63 -4.14
CA PHE A 130 4.80 11.62 -3.10
C PHE A 130 3.58 10.77 -3.42
N THR A 131 3.60 9.55 -2.90
CA THR A 131 2.43 8.69 -2.77
C THR A 131 2.25 8.37 -1.29
N LEU A 132 1.06 7.92 -0.90
CA LEU A 132 0.78 7.52 0.47
C LEU A 132 0.13 6.13 0.48
N ARG A 133 0.91 5.11 0.89
CA ARG A 133 0.43 3.73 0.96
C ARG A 133 1.05 2.93 2.11
N THR A 134 2.31 3.20 2.46
CA THR A 134 3.05 2.48 3.50
C THR A 134 3.53 3.44 4.59
N VAL A 135 4.05 2.87 5.69
CA VAL A 135 4.68 3.68 6.75
C VAL A 135 5.89 4.43 6.18
N GLU A 136 6.68 3.79 5.33
CA GLU A 136 7.84 4.42 4.69
C GLU A 136 7.43 5.63 3.83
N ASP A 137 6.33 5.52 3.05
CA ASP A 137 5.78 6.67 2.30
C ASP A 137 5.42 7.81 3.24
N THR A 138 4.78 7.49 4.36
CA THR A 138 4.37 8.45 5.38
C THR A 138 5.57 9.15 6.01
N LEU A 139 6.57 8.39 6.43
CA LEU A 139 7.80 8.93 7.03
C LEU A 139 8.56 9.82 6.05
N ARG A 140 8.63 9.42 4.76
CA ARG A 140 9.23 10.24 3.71
C ARG A 140 8.50 11.56 3.54
N LEU A 141 7.16 11.53 3.47
CA LEU A 141 6.34 12.72 3.31
C LEU A 141 6.42 13.62 4.54
N LYS A 142 6.29 13.05 5.75
CA LYS A 142 6.44 13.77 7.02
C LYS A 142 7.81 14.44 7.14
N LYS A 143 8.88 13.70 6.86
CA LYS A 143 10.24 14.24 6.84
C LYS A 143 10.37 15.42 5.87
N TYR A 144 9.82 15.29 4.66
CA TYR A 144 9.86 16.37 3.68
C TYR A 144 9.14 17.63 4.18
N THR A 145 7.94 17.48 4.76
CA THR A 145 7.19 18.63 5.31
C THR A 145 7.92 19.30 6.47
N ASP A 146 8.56 18.52 7.34
CA ASP A 146 9.28 19.02 8.51
C ASP A 146 10.60 19.70 8.15
N GLU A 147 11.31 19.22 7.12
CA GLU A 147 12.61 19.77 6.73
C GLU A 147 12.49 20.97 5.76
N HIS A 148 11.53 20.92 4.83
CA HIS A 148 11.42 21.93 3.77
C HIS A 148 10.37 23.00 4.03
N HIS A 149 9.44 22.76 4.97
CA HIS A 149 8.34 23.67 5.33
C HIS A 149 7.60 24.21 4.08
N PRO A 150 7.08 23.30 3.21
CA PRO A 150 6.41 23.70 1.98
C PRO A 150 5.25 24.64 2.28
N LYS A 151 5.04 25.64 1.42
CA LYS A 151 3.95 26.61 1.56
C LYS A 151 2.73 26.20 0.76
N SER A 152 2.94 25.40 -0.29
CA SER A 152 1.90 24.95 -1.19
C SER A 152 2.03 23.47 -1.53
N ALA A 153 0.89 22.82 -1.74
CA ALA A 153 0.82 21.44 -2.19
C ALA A 153 -0.32 21.23 -3.18
N VAL A 154 -0.09 20.41 -4.20
CA VAL A 154 -1.13 19.89 -5.07
C VAL A 154 -1.38 18.44 -4.73
N VAL A 155 -2.62 18.11 -4.37
CA VAL A 155 -3.07 16.73 -4.19
C VAL A 155 -3.84 16.30 -5.43
N VAL A 156 -3.42 15.23 -6.08
CA VAL A 156 -4.03 14.72 -7.32
C VAL A 156 -4.83 13.48 -7.01
N GLY A 157 -6.17 13.58 -7.15
CA GLY A 157 -7.13 12.52 -6.89
C GLY A 157 -8.02 12.81 -5.69
N GLY A 158 -9.34 12.80 -5.90
CA GLY A 158 -10.38 13.15 -4.94
C GLY A 158 -11.05 11.95 -4.26
N GLY A 159 -10.32 10.83 -4.10
CA GLY A 159 -10.74 9.69 -3.30
C GLY A 159 -10.42 9.85 -1.82
N PHE A 160 -10.66 8.81 -1.01
CA PHE A 160 -10.42 8.82 0.44
C PHE A 160 -9.00 9.30 0.80
N ILE A 161 -7.97 8.69 0.22
CA ILE A 161 -6.57 9.03 0.52
C ILE A 161 -6.29 10.50 0.18
N GLY A 162 -6.74 10.97 -0.98
CA GLY A 162 -6.48 12.35 -1.41
C GLY A 162 -7.15 13.37 -0.50
N ILE A 163 -8.39 13.14 -0.07
CA ILE A 163 -9.11 14.02 0.85
C ILE A 163 -8.44 14.06 2.22
N GLU A 164 -8.12 12.89 2.80
CA GLU A 164 -7.44 12.79 4.10
C GLU A 164 -6.04 13.45 4.07
N VAL A 165 -5.28 13.29 2.99
CA VAL A 165 -3.99 13.98 2.82
C VAL A 165 -4.18 15.49 2.69
N ALA A 166 -5.15 15.93 1.88
CA ALA A 166 -5.42 17.37 1.69
C ALA A 166 -5.81 18.04 3.00
N GLU A 167 -6.67 17.40 3.81
CA GLU A 167 -7.04 17.84 5.16
C GLU A 167 -5.81 17.99 6.04
N ASN A 168 -5.01 16.94 6.17
CA ASN A 168 -3.86 16.91 7.05
C ASN A 168 -2.73 17.88 6.64
N LEU A 169 -2.50 18.07 5.34
CA LEU A 169 -1.58 19.11 4.86
C LEU A 169 -2.12 20.52 5.15
N ARG A 170 -3.44 20.72 5.05
CA ARG A 170 -4.08 22.00 5.40
C ARG A 170 -3.95 22.31 6.89
N GLU A 171 -4.08 21.32 7.78
CA GLU A 171 -3.88 21.47 9.23
C GLU A 171 -2.43 21.91 9.56
N LEU A 172 -1.44 21.51 8.76
CA LEU A 172 -0.06 22.01 8.84
C LEU A 172 0.11 23.46 8.36
N GLY A 173 -0.97 24.12 7.88
CA GLY A 173 -0.94 25.47 7.35
C GLY A 173 -0.47 25.59 5.90
N ILE A 174 -0.35 24.47 5.19
CA ILE A 174 0.04 24.43 3.77
C ILE A 174 -1.17 24.86 2.93
N ASP A 175 -0.94 25.65 1.90
CA ASP A 175 -1.97 26.01 0.92
C ASP A 175 -2.18 24.85 -0.06
N VAL A 176 -3.38 24.23 -0.02
CA VAL A 176 -3.66 22.98 -0.71
C VAL A 176 -4.61 23.18 -1.89
N THR A 177 -4.21 22.71 -3.05
CA THR A 177 -5.09 22.54 -4.21
C THR A 177 -5.37 21.05 -4.43
N LEU A 178 -6.64 20.65 -4.37
CA LEU A 178 -7.11 19.30 -4.67
C LEU A 178 -7.62 19.24 -6.11
N VAL A 179 -6.96 18.44 -6.94
CA VAL A 179 -7.27 18.28 -8.37
C VAL A 179 -7.90 16.91 -8.60
N GLU A 180 -9.10 16.89 -9.18
CA GLU A 180 -9.84 15.66 -9.51
C GLU A 180 -10.26 15.67 -10.98
N ALA A 181 -10.01 14.56 -11.66
CA ALA A 181 -10.34 14.38 -13.08
C ALA A 181 -11.83 14.19 -13.35
N ALA A 182 -12.58 13.71 -12.35
CA ALA A 182 -14.03 13.56 -12.40
C ALA A 182 -14.73 14.87 -12.02
N ASP A 183 -16.04 14.90 -12.26
CA ASP A 183 -16.92 16.03 -11.92
C ASP A 183 -17.35 16.04 -10.43
N GLN A 184 -16.87 15.07 -9.64
CA GLN A 184 -17.09 15.00 -8.19
C GLN A 184 -15.97 14.30 -7.45
N LEU A 185 -15.80 14.65 -6.15
CA LEU A 185 -15.01 13.88 -5.20
C LEU A 185 -15.76 12.60 -4.81
N MET A 186 -15.04 11.62 -4.26
CA MET A 186 -15.62 10.41 -3.71
C MET A 186 -16.57 9.72 -4.68
N ALA A 187 -16.06 9.31 -5.84
CA ALA A 187 -16.83 8.67 -6.91
C ALA A 187 -17.83 7.56 -6.48
N PRO A 188 -17.62 6.81 -5.39
CA PRO A 188 -18.62 5.84 -4.91
C PRO A 188 -19.87 6.47 -4.28
N PHE A 189 -19.87 7.76 -3.97
CA PHE A 189 -21.01 8.45 -3.36
C PHE A 189 -21.95 8.99 -4.42
N ASP A 190 -23.23 9.08 -4.07
CA ASP A 190 -24.20 9.79 -4.88
C ASP A 190 -23.84 11.29 -4.96
N ARG A 191 -24.18 11.93 -6.07
CA ARG A 191 -23.77 13.31 -6.37
C ARG A 191 -24.21 14.33 -5.33
N ASP A 192 -25.41 14.17 -4.78
CA ASP A 192 -25.93 15.00 -3.71
C ASP A 192 -25.09 14.85 -2.42
N MET A 193 -24.71 13.63 -2.06
CA MET A 193 -23.83 13.37 -0.92
C MET A 193 -22.40 13.90 -1.15
N ALA A 194 -21.85 13.74 -2.34
CA ALA A 194 -20.55 14.31 -2.68
C ALA A 194 -20.53 15.84 -2.57
N SER A 195 -21.69 16.52 -2.78
CA SER A 195 -21.79 17.96 -2.67
C SER A 195 -21.49 18.50 -1.25
N PHE A 196 -21.82 17.75 -0.20
CA PHE A 196 -21.47 18.10 1.18
C PHE A 196 -19.95 18.08 1.39
N ILE A 197 -19.27 17.10 0.81
CA ILE A 197 -17.80 17.01 0.87
C ILE A 197 -17.17 18.18 0.11
N HIS A 198 -17.69 18.53 -1.09
CA HIS A 198 -17.22 19.71 -1.83
C HIS A 198 -17.38 21.00 -1.02
N ALA A 199 -18.50 21.15 -0.31
CA ALA A 199 -18.75 22.32 0.54
C ALA A 199 -17.75 22.37 1.72
N GLU A 200 -17.50 21.24 2.37
CA GLU A 200 -16.57 21.15 3.50
C GLU A 200 -15.13 21.40 3.06
N ILE A 201 -14.69 20.85 1.94
CA ILE A 201 -13.35 21.11 1.35
C ILE A 201 -13.15 22.62 1.12
N ARG A 202 -14.11 23.30 0.49
CA ARG A 202 -14.02 24.75 0.23
C ARG A 202 -14.08 25.58 1.51
N LYS A 203 -14.92 25.19 2.49
CA LYS A 203 -15.03 25.85 3.78
C LYS A 203 -13.70 25.82 4.56
N ASN A 204 -12.95 24.74 4.44
CA ASN A 204 -11.62 24.59 5.05
C ASN A 204 -10.48 25.19 4.18
N SER A 205 -10.85 26.06 3.22
CA SER A 205 -9.88 26.77 2.38
C SER A 205 -8.93 25.88 1.56
N ILE A 206 -9.43 24.70 1.17
CA ILE A 206 -8.75 23.85 0.17
C ILE A 206 -9.31 24.24 -1.20
N HIS A 207 -8.43 24.59 -2.12
CA HIS A 207 -8.82 24.93 -3.48
C HIS A 207 -9.21 23.67 -4.26
N LEU A 208 -10.48 23.54 -4.66
CA LEU A 208 -11.02 22.36 -5.33
C LEU A 208 -11.14 22.58 -6.84
N MET A 209 -10.44 21.79 -7.64
CA MET A 209 -10.52 21.73 -9.09
C MET A 209 -11.08 20.38 -9.56
N LEU A 210 -12.37 20.37 -9.91
CA LEU A 210 -13.04 19.22 -10.53
C LEU A 210 -12.90 19.29 -12.07
N ASP A 211 -13.27 18.22 -12.77
CA ASP A 211 -13.18 18.10 -14.24
C ASP A 211 -11.78 18.46 -14.77
N THR A 212 -10.75 18.31 -13.93
CA THR A 212 -9.40 18.77 -14.20
C THR A 212 -8.41 17.60 -14.24
N LYS A 213 -7.79 17.37 -15.38
CA LYS A 213 -6.84 16.27 -15.57
C LYS A 213 -5.40 16.79 -15.53
N VAL A 214 -4.56 16.08 -14.78
CA VAL A 214 -3.10 16.28 -14.82
C VAL A 214 -2.55 15.54 -16.05
N GLU A 215 -1.62 16.17 -16.77
CA GLU A 215 -0.97 15.63 -17.96
C GLU A 215 0.53 15.41 -17.77
N GLY A 216 1.15 16.04 -16.75
CA GLY A 216 2.57 15.88 -16.48
C GLY A 216 3.08 16.85 -15.42
N PHE A 217 4.37 16.73 -15.16
CA PHE A 217 5.07 17.52 -14.17
C PHE A 217 6.38 18.07 -14.75
N ALA A 218 6.89 19.13 -14.18
CA ALA A 218 8.22 19.65 -14.52
C ALA A 218 8.86 20.27 -13.27
N ASP A 219 10.03 19.79 -12.88
CA ASP A 219 10.80 20.42 -11.80
C ASP A 219 11.22 21.84 -12.19
N THR A 220 11.19 22.72 -11.20
CA THR A 220 11.67 24.10 -11.29
C THR A 220 12.67 24.38 -10.16
N ASP A 221 13.37 25.51 -10.23
CA ASP A 221 14.38 25.90 -9.21
C ASP A 221 13.75 26.05 -7.81
N CYS A 222 12.47 26.39 -7.72
CA CYS A 222 11.79 26.68 -6.45
C CYS A 222 10.54 25.85 -6.19
N GLY A 223 10.34 24.73 -6.93
CA GLY A 223 9.15 23.89 -6.75
C GLY A 223 8.95 22.92 -7.90
N ILE A 224 7.70 22.64 -8.21
CA ILE A 224 7.29 21.76 -9.29
C ILE A 224 6.05 22.33 -9.99
N ASP A 225 6.07 22.32 -11.30
CA ASP A 225 4.94 22.69 -12.16
C ASP A 225 4.06 21.47 -12.43
N VAL A 226 2.77 21.60 -12.17
CA VAL A 226 1.74 20.60 -12.48
C VAL A 226 1.01 21.04 -13.74
N LYS A 227 1.23 20.35 -14.84
CA LYS A 227 0.60 20.61 -16.15
C LYS A 227 -0.81 20.03 -16.16
N LEU A 228 -1.78 20.89 -16.41
CA LEU A 228 -3.20 20.55 -16.43
C LEU A 228 -3.76 20.58 -17.85
N LYS A 229 -4.66 19.67 -18.15
CA LYS A 229 -5.41 19.71 -19.39
C LYS A 229 -6.45 20.83 -19.34
N SER A 230 -6.40 21.73 -20.31
CA SER A 230 -7.38 22.83 -20.49
C SER A 230 -7.47 23.81 -19.29
N ALA A 231 -6.45 23.87 -18.45
CA ALA A 231 -6.32 24.82 -17.34
C ALA A 231 -4.87 25.34 -17.24
N PRO A 232 -4.62 26.50 -16.61
CA PRO A 232 -3.25 26.98 -16.38
C PRO A 232 -2.43 25.97 -15.56
N THR A 233 -1.13 25.94 -15.81
CA THR A 233 -0.16 25.19 -15.01
C THR A 233 -0.19 25.69 -13.57
N LEU A 234 -0.21 24.80 -12.60
CA LEU A 234 -0.08 25.12 -11.18
C LEU A 234 1.38 25.00 -10.78
N HIS A 235 1.92 26.04 -10.14
CA HIS A 235 3.22 25.98 -9.48
C HIS A 235 3.03 25.66 -8.00
N THR A 236 3.80 24.69 -7.46
CA THR A 236 3.68 24.23 -6.07
C THR A 236 5.02 23.72 -5.53
N ASP A 237 5.16 23.66 -4.21
CA ASP A 237 6.37 23.13 -3.56
C ASP A 237 6.41 21.60 -3.60
N MET A 238 5.25 20.96 -3.58
CA MET A 238 5.14 19.50 -3.57
C MET A 238 3.84 18.98 -4.17
N VAL A 239 3.85 17.71 -4.56
CA VAL A 239 2.67 17.02 -5.10
C VAL A 239 2.45 15.71 -4.35
N VAL A 240 1.20 15.38 -4.04
CA VAL A 240 0.81 14.06 -3.56
C VAL A 240 -0.12 13.39 -4.57
N MET A 241 0.33 12.25 -5.11
CA MET A 241 -0.44 11.44 -6.05
C MET A 241 -1.34 10.45 -5.31
N ALA A 242 -2.66 10.64 -5.40
CA ALA A 242 -3.67 9.84 -4.73
C ALA A 242 -4.77 9.33 -5.70
N ILE A 243 -4.39 9.01 -6.95
CA ILE A 243 -5.31 8.61 -8.03
C ILE A 243 -5.78 7.15 -7.94
N GLY A 244 -5.49 6.47 -6.84
CA GLY A 244 -5.90 5.11 -6.57
C GLY A 244 -4.75 4.12 -6.49
N VAL A 245 -5.13 2.85 -6.29
CA VAL A 245 -4.19 1.74 -6.12
C VAL A 245 -4.51 0.59 -7.06
N ALA A 246 -3.49 -0.17 -7.43
CA ALA A 246 -3.63 -1.42 -8.17
C ALA A 246 -3.20 -2.60 -7.28
N PRO A 247 -3.85 -3.78 -7.39
CA PRO A 247 -3.41 -4.98 -6.68
C PRO A 247 -1.94 -5.29 -6.98
N GLU A 248 -1.17 -5.63 -5.94
CA GLU A 248 0.21 -6.08 -6.11
C GLU A 248 0.22 -7.58 -6.43
N THR A 249 0.20 -7.91 -7.69
CA THR A 249 0.04 -9.29 -8.17
C THR A 249 1.19 -9.77 -9.06
N THR A 250 2.33 -9.10 -9.00
CA THR A 250 3.52 -9.47 -9.79
C THR A 250 3.90 -10.93 -9.54
N LEU A 251 4.02 -11.36 -8.28
CA LEU A 251 4.28 -12.75 -7.92
C LEU A 251 3.23 -13.75 -8.44
N ALA A 252 1.94 -13.37 -8.36
CA ALA A 252 0.86 -14.22 -8.81
C ALA A 252 0.89 -14.40 -10.34
N LYS A 253 1.14 -13.32 -11.08
CA LYS A 253 1.23 -13.35 -12.53
C LYS A 253 2.34 -14.29 -13.02
N ASP A 254 3.49 -14.23 -12.41
CA ASP A 254 4.66 -15.02 -12.81
C ASP A 254 4.51 -16.53 -12.49
N THR A 255 3.56 -16.87 -11.61
CA THR A 255 3.25 -18.28 -11.25
C THR A 255 2.12 -18.90 -12.06
N GLY A 256 1.47 -18.13 -12.93
CA GLY A 256 0.31 -18.61 -13.69
C GLY A 256 -0.99 -18.67 -12.86
N ILE A 257 -1.05 -18.00 -11.70
CA ILE A 257 -2.30 -17.79 -10.97
C ILE A 257 -3.25 -16.93 -11.80
N GLU A 258 -4.50 -17.36 -11.91
CA GLU A 258 -5.53 -16.62 -12.67
C GLU A 258 -5.77 -15.24 -12.06
N LEU A 259 -5.73 -14.23 -12.92
CA LEU A 259 -6.01 -12.84 -12.56
C LEU A 259 -7.31 -12.37 -13.19
N GLY A 260 -8.12 -11.67 -12.44
CA GLY A 260 -9.41 -11.14 -12.85
C GLY A 260 -9.38 -9.63 -13.11
N ILE A 261 -10.50 -9.00 -12.81
CA ILE A 261 -10.72 -7.57 -13.06
C ILE A 261 -9.62 -6.73 -12.37
N LYS A 262 -9.06 -5.77 -13.10
CA LYS A 262 -7.97 -4.88 -12.63
C LYS A 262 -6.71 -5.63 -12.14
N GLY A 263 -6.53 -6.88 -12.57
CA GLY A 263 -5.39 -7.70 -12.17
C GLY A 263 -5.49 -8.30 -10.76
N SER A 264 -6.67 -8.35 -10.15
CA SER A 264 -6.86 -9.02 -8.85
C SER A 264 -6.72 -10.53 -8.97
N ILE A 265 -6.25 -11.20 -7.92
CA ILE A 265 -6.18 -12.66 -7.88
C ILE A 265 -7.60 -13.23 -7.83
N VAL A 266 -7.92 -14.14 -8.77
CA VAL A 266 -9.19 -14.87 -8.76
C VAL A 266 -9.14 -15.95 -7.68
N VAL A 267 -10.18 -15.97 -6.84
CA VAL A 267 -10.32 -16.95 -5.75
C VAL A 267 -11.75 -17.50 -5.70
N ASN A 268 -11.89 -18.70 -5.15
CA ASN A 268 -13.21 -19.26 -4.84
C ASN A 268 -13.73 -18.79 -3.47
N ASP A 269 -14.87 -19.28 -3.04
CA ASP A 269 -15.52 -18.99 -1.74
C ASP A 269 -14.70 -19.42 -0.50
N LYS A 270 -13.67 -20.24 -0.70
CA LYS A 270 -12.68 -20.64 0.32
C LYS A 270 -11.38 -19.85 0.25
N MET A 271 -11.32 -18.81 -0.58
CA MET A 271 -10.12 -18.01 -0.86
C MET A 271 -8.97 -18.81 -1.50
N GLU A 272 -9.27 -19.93 -2.18
CA GLU A 272 -8.30 -20.72 -2.91
C GLU A 272 -8.13 -20.18 -4.31
N THR A 273 -6.88 -20.08 -4.76
CA THR A 273 -6.51 -19.61 -6.12
C THR A 273 -6.71 -20.75 -7.15
N SER A 274 -6.47 -20.44 -8.44
CA SER A 274 -6.50 -21.43 -9.52
C SER A 274 -5.42 -22.52 -9.41
N ILE A 275 -4.38 -22.35 -8.57
CA ILE A 275 -3.36 -23.37 -8.35
C ILE A 275 -3.85 -24.34 -7.26
N PRO A 276 -4.07 -25.64 -7.61
CA PRO A 276 -4.58 -26.60 -6.65
C PRO A 276 -3.56 -26.94 -5.57
N ILE A 277 -4.06 -27.21 -4.37
CA ILE A 277 -3.25 -27.75 -3.28
C ILE A 277 -2.99 -29.23 -3.61
N LYS A 278 -1.86 -29.55 -4.22
CA LYS A 278 -1.45 -30.95 -4.42
C LYS A 278 -1.22 -31.61 -3.05
N PRO A 279 -1.82 -32.77 -2.75
CA PRO A 279 -1.46 -33.52 -1.55
C PRO A 279 0.04 -33.87 -1.61
N PRO A 280 0.70 -34.06 -0.47
CA PRO A 280 2.07 -34.57 -0.46
C PRO A 280 2.12 -35.88 -1.27
N PRO A 281 3.23 -36.16 -2.00
CA PRO A 281 3.35 -37.43 -2.69
C PRO A 281 3.13 -38.53 -1.68
N THR A 282 2.16 -39.41 -1.94
CA THR A 282 1.98 -40.65 -1.19
C THR A 282 3.25 -41.45 -1.45
N THR A 283 4.11 -41.54 -0.45
CA THR A 283 5.12 -42.59 -0.41
C THR A 283 4.36 -43.91 -0.25
N THR A 284 4.04 -44.54 -1.38
CA THR A 284 3.78 -45.97 -1.38
C THR A 284 5.09 -46.63 -0.94
N ALA A 285 5.22 -46.90 0.35
CA ALA A 285 6.16 -47.87 0.79
C ALA A 285 5.62 -49.21 0.23
N ASP A 286 6.24 -49.67 -0.86
CA ASP A 286 6.13 -51.06 -1.27
C ASP A 286 6.72 -51.90 -0.13
N PHE A 287 5.83 -52.46 0.69
CA PHE A 287 6.19 -53.60 1.51
C PHE A 287 6.16 -54.82 0.58
N GLY A 288 7.36 -55.12 -0.01
CA GLY A 288 7.62 -56.43 -0.58
C GLY A 288 7.86 -57.48 0.52
#